data_0bafdb852e79ad45ff9852de57eacec5
#
_entry.id   0bafdb852e79ad45ff9852de57eacec5
#
_cell.length_a   1.000
_cell.length_b   1.000
_cell.length_c   1.000
_cell.angle_alpha   90.00
_cell.angle_beta   90.00
_cell.angle_gamma   90.00
#
_symmetry.space_group_name_H-M   'P 1'
#
loop_
_entity.id
_entity.type
_entity.pdbx_description
1 polymer ?
#
loop_
_entity_poly.entity_id
_entity_poly.type
_entity_poly.pdbx_seq_one_letter_code
_entity_poly.pdbx_strand_id
1 'polypeptide(L)'
;SRIPYRTGTSFLTDHFTQIYVMPVAEGLPREEAKPRRLTSVNADHNPPQWTPDGGYLLTARMGNPDGDEPWRWSNLYRIRVSDATQEQLTEESFTSFAPQPSPDGQWIAFGRLPRERLSERFNRLAIMPASGGEIIDLSLPLDRNLNEFRWSPDSKGILFTAGDQGNVELYHVTLETGQIEKLIAGTLQIENFDVHPSAGIAYTSSTPTNPNELFWRASSLDTPAQLTHVNQKFLDSVIVQPTHEIRWQSAAGEVQGWYILPPNYQEGQHYPLALNIHGGPHIMWGPSFKSQWHEWQFQAARGYVVFYCNPRGADGYGEEFQMALHAQWGPVAMQDIMSGVDAMLQKGFIDPQRLAITGGSYGGYMTAWITSHSDRFISAVANRGVYSLLGFSGTTDIASFIPTEFGIEPWEDPTYLWEHSPLAHAHKIKTPILLIHAENDYRVPISEAEQMFTYIRRTGGTVQLVRFPRDGHEMTRAGEPEHRLSNLLHTVGWFDKYCYPSSDSNG
;
A
#
# COMPACT_ATOMS: atom_id res chain seq x y z
N SER A 1 -3.89 -7.78 -29.16
CA SER A 1 -3.24 -8.12 -27.87
C SER A 1 -3.08 -6.84 -27.09
N ARG A 2 -3.40 -6.86 -25.81
CA ARG A 2 -3.22 -5.72 -24.90
C ARG A 2 -1.88 -5.79 -24.18
N ILE A 3 -1.34 -4.66 -23.77
CA ILE A 3 -0.23 -4.54 -22.85
C ILE A 3 -0.76 -3.86 -21.58
N PRO A 4 -0.60 -4.47 -20.41
CA PRO A 4 -0.19 -5.85 -20.18
C PRO A 4 -1.33 -6.84 -20.49
N TYR A 5 -0.97 -8.06 -20.80
CA TYR A 5 -1.93 -9.15 -21.00
C TYR A 5 -2.21 -9.95 -19.73
N ARG A 6 -1.67 -9.51 -18.60
CA ARG A 6 -1.78 -10.12 -17.26
C ARG A 6 -2.17 -9.09 -16.21
N THR A 7 -2.77 -9.53 -15.13
CA THR A 7 -3.00 -8.73 -13.93
C THR A 7 -2.92 -9.63 -12.68
N GLY A 8 -2.17 -9.19 -11.66
CA GLY A 8 -1.96 -9.97 -10.44
C GLY A 8 -1.43 -11.38 -10.71
N THR A 9 -2.26 -12.39 -10.59
CA THR A 9 -1.93 -13.81 -10.80
C THR A 9 -2.64 -14.44 -12.00
N SER A 10 -3.32 -13.68 -12.81
CA SER A 10 -4.14 -14.17 -13.93
C SER A 10 -3.87 -13.44 -15.25
N PHE A 11 -4.34 -14.05 -16.34
CA PHE A 11 -4.32 -13.39 -17.65
C PHE A 11 -5.58 -12.54 -17.83
N LEU A 12 -5.44 -11.39 -18.48
CA LEU A 12 -6.57 -10.57 -18.89
C LEU A 12 -7.39 -11.31 -19.94
N THR A 13 -8.71 -11.17 -19.86
CA THR A 13 -9.66 -11.67 -20.85
C THR A 13 -10.26 -10.51 -21.64
N ASP A 14 -10.92 -10.81 -22.76
CA ASP A 14 -11.68 -9.82 -23.54
C ASP A 14 -13.10 -9.58 -22.98
N HIS A 15 -13.33 -9.95 -21.71
CA HIS A 15 -14.57 -9.69 -21.01
C HIS A 15 -14.45 -8.41 -20.19
N PHE A 16 -15.47 -7.56 -20.29
CA PHE A 16 -15.58 -6.31 -19.57
C PHE A 16 -16.74 -6.34 -18.59
N THR A 17 -16.52 -5.78 -17.40
CA THR A 17 -17.56 -5.61 -16.38
C THR A 17 -18.63 -4.65 -16.89
N GLN A 18 -19.90 -5.11 -16.92
CA GLN A 18 -21.03 -4.33 -17.41
C GLN A 18 -22.07 -4.16 -16.30
N ILE A 19 -22.84 -3.08 -16.39
CA ILE A 19 -23.90 -2.75 -15.43
C ILE A 19 -25.22 -3.31 -15.90
N TYR A 20 -25.92 -4.00 -15.00
CA TYR A 20 -27.27 -4.52 -15.19
C TYR A 20 -28.17 -4.02 -14.06
N VAL A 21 -29.43 -3.83 -14.36
CA VAL A 21 -30.48 -3.55 -13.38
C VAL A 21 -31.55 -4.64 -13.48
N MET A 22 -32.04 -5.08 -12.34
CA MET A 22 -33.16 -6.03 -12.28
C MET A 22 -34.14 -5.61 -11.21
N PRO A 23 -35.47 -5.85 -11.42
CA PRO A 23 -36.44 -5.60 -10.36
C PRO A 23 -36.24 -6.58 -9.20
N VAL A 24 -36.35 -6.05 -7.98
CA VAL A 24 -36.37 -6.84 -6.74
C VAL A 24 -37.67 -6.50 -6.03
N ALA A 25 -38.64 -7.43 -6.04
CA ALA A 25 -39.88 -7.31 -5.30
C ALA A 25 -40.13 -8.59 -4.50
N GLU A 26 -40.70 -8.44 -3.31
CA GLU A 26 -41.06 -9.57 -2.46
C GLU A 26 -42.10 -10.43 -3.21
N GLY A 27 -41.81 -11.74 -3.35
CA GLY A 27 -42.70 -12.67 -4.08
C GLY A 27 -42.61 -12.63 -5.62
N LEU A 28 -41.70 -11.85 -6.19
CA LEU A 28 -41.50 -11.85 -7.64
C LEU A 28 -40.90 -13.20 -8.09
N PRO A 29 -41.55 -13.96 -9.04
CA PRO A 29 -40.98 -15.19 -9.58
C PRO A 29 -39.62 -14.90 -10.22
N ARG A 30 -38.64 -15.80 -10.01
CA ARG A 30 -37.28 -15.65 -10.62
C ARG A 30 -37.32 -15.51 -12.14
N GLU A 31 -38.29 -16.08 -12.79
CA GLU A 31 -38.48 -16.00 -14.24
C GLU A 31 -38.90 -14.61 -14.73
N GLU A 32 -39.47 -13.76 -13.85
CA GLU A 32 -39.88 -12.39 -14.16
C GLU A 32 -38.79 -11.38 -13.77
N ALA A 33 -37.88 -11.73 -12.88
CA ALA A 33 -36.73 -10.91 -12.48
C ALA A 33 -35.60 -10.99 -13.51
N LYS A 34 -35.84 -10.51 -14.74
CA LYS A 34 -34.84 -10.52 -15.82
C LYS A 34 -33.92 -9.30 -15.71
N PRO A 35 -32.58 -9.50 -15.61
CA PRO A 35 -31.64 -8.40 -15.63
C PRO A 35 -31.65 -7.69 -16.99
N ARG A 36 -31.76 -6.37 -16.99
CA ARG A 36 -31.63 -5.50 -18.16
C ARG A 36 -30.25 -4.86 -18.17
N ARG A 37 -29.50 -5.06 -19.23
CA ARG A 37 -28.17 -4.46 -19.43
C ARG A 37 -28.28 -2.96 -19.71
N LEU A 38 -27.46 -2.15 -19.03
CA LEU A 38 -27.40 -0.70 -19.19
C LEU A 38 -26.15 -0.24 -19.94
N THR A 39 -25.08 -1.03 -19.94
CA THR A 39 -23.81 -0.67 -20.60
C THR A 39 -23.38 -1.75 -21.58
N SER A 40 -22.74 -1.37 -22.69
CA SER A 40 -22.31 -2.28 -23.74
C SER A 40 -20.94 -1.93 -24.35
N VAL A 41 -20.24 -0.93 -23.79
CA VAL A 41 -18.92 -0.53 -24.26
C VAL A 41 -17.85 -1.54 -23.84
N ASN A 42 -16.76 -1.62 -24.62
CA ASN A 42 -15.63 -2.48 -24.33
C ASN A 42 -14.72 -1.83 -23.25
N ALA A 43 -15.28 -1.56 -22.08
CA ALA A 43 -14.59 -0.99 -20.94
C ALA A 43 -15.21 -1.51 -19.64
N ASP A 44 -14.40 -1.59 -18.60
CA ASP A 44 -14.85 -1.98 -17.27
C ASP A 44 -15.57 -0.83 -16.57
N HIS A 45 -16.60 -1.17 -15.82
CA HIS A 45 -17.34 -0.25 -14.96
C HIS A 45 -17.17 -0.68 -13.50
N ASN A 46 -16.86 0.28 -12.65
CA ASN A 46 -16.85 0.07 -11.20
C ASN A 46 -18.30 -0.11 -10.69
N PRO A 47 -18.48 -0.69 -9.48
CA PRO A 47 -19.80 -0.83 -8.87
C PRO A 47 -20.55 0.50 -8.87
N PRO A 48 -21.78 0.54 -9.42
CA PRO A 48 -22.54 1.78 -9.55
C PRO A 48 -23.22 2.17 -8.23
N GLN A 49 -23.50 3.47 -8.09
CA GLN A 49 -24.28 4.04 -6.99
C GLN A 49 -25.59 4.61 -7.52
N TRP A 50 -26.70 4.32 -6.85
CA TRP A 50 -28.01 4.90 -7.18
C TRP A 50 -28.08 6.36 -6.76
N THR A 51 -28.64 7.22 -7.62
CA THR A 51 -29.11 8.54 -7.17
C THR A 51 -30.31 8.38 -6.25
N PRO A 52 -30.54 9.28 -5.26
CA PRO A 52 -31.62 9.16 -4.29
C PRO A 52 -33.02 9.06 -4.91
N ASP A 53 -33.23 9.67 -6.08
CA ASP A 53 -34.51 9.62 -6.84
C ASP A 53 -34.69 8.31 -7.64
N GLY A 54 -33.68 7.44 -7.67
CA GLY A 54 -33.67 6.18 -8.43
C GLY A 54 -33.65 6.37 -9.97
N GLY A 55 -33.48 7.57 -10.46
CA GLY A 55 -33.52 7.87 -11.91
C GLY A 55 -32.20 7.53 -12.63
N TYR A 56 -31.08 7.55 -11.90
CA TYR A 56 -29.75 7.38 -12.47
C TYR A 56 -28.88 6.45 -11.64
N LEU A 57 -27.85 5.92 -12.30
CA LEU A 57 -26.68 5.27 -11.69
C LEU A 57 -25.43 6.11 -11.98
N LEU A 58 -24.61 6.29 -10.97
CA LEU A 58 -23.27 6.90 -11.07
C LEU A 58 -22.22 5.78 -11.04
N THR A 59 -21.25 5.81 -11.95
CA THR A 59 -20.17 4.83 -12.01
C THR A 59 -18.89 5.48 -12.52
N ALA A 60 -17.75 4.89 -12.17
CA ALA A 60 -16.51 5.15 -12.87
C ALA A 60 -16.33 4.12 -14.00
N ARG A 61 -16.11 4.59 -15.21
CA ARG A 61 -15.76 3.76 -16.37
C ARG A 61 -14.27 3.82 -16.60
N MET A 62 -13.65 2.65 -16.65
CA MET A 62 -12.21 2.51 -16.83
C MET A 62 -11.82 2.84 -18.27
N GLY A 63 -10.85 3.66 -18.41
CA GLY A 63 -9.95 3.89 -19.50
C GLY A 63 -10.42 4.06 -20.94
N ASN A 64 -9.41 4.14 -21.79
CA ASN A 64 -9.57 3.97 -23.23
C ASN A 64 -9.71 2.47 -23.53
N PRO A 65 -10.86 1.98 -24.04
CA PRO A 65 -11.06 0.56 -24.32
C PRO A 65 -10.08 0.00 -25.37
N ASP A 66 -9.52 0.88 -26.19
CA ASP A 66 -8.52 0.55 -27.21
C ASP A 66 -7.07 0.83 -26.74
N GLY A 67 -6.90 1.30 -25.48
CA GLY A 67 -5.60 1.60 -24.89
C GLY A 67 -4.93 0.40 -24.27
N ASP A 68 -3.60 0.42 -24.21
CA ASP A 68 -2.79 -0.67 -23.68
C ASP A 68 -2.90 -0.85 -22.16
N GLU A 69 -3.35 0.19 -21.43
CA GLU A 69 -3.57 0.16 -19.97
C GLU A 69 -4.97 0.72 -19.61
N PRO A 70 -6.03 0.00 -19.93
CA PRO A 70 -7.41 0.50 -19.78
C PRO A 70 -7.83 0.75 -18.32
N TRP A 71 -7.18 0.11 -17.33
CA TRP A 71 -7.47 0.31 -15.89
C TRP A 71 -6.81 1.56 -15.29
N ARG A 72 -5.87 2.19 -15.97
CA ARG A 72 -5.09 3.32 -15.43
C ARG A 72 -5.89 4.61 -15.32
N TRP A 73 -6.87 4.79 -16.22
CA TRP A 73 -7.65 6.00 -16.32
C TRP A 73 -9.13 5.71 -16.11
N SER A 74 -9.81 6.51 -15.35
CA SER A 74 -11.27 6.43 -15.25
C SER A 74 -11.89 7.81 -15.29
N ASN A 75 -13.12 7.86 -15.83
CA ASN A 75 -13.99 9.03 -15.79
C ASN A 75 -15.33 8.65 -15.19
N LEU A 76 -16.01 9.62 -14.57
CA LEU A 76 -17.35 9.41 -14.02
C LEU A 76 -18.40 9.51 -15.11
N TYR A 77 -19.37 8.60 -15.02
CA TYR A 77 -20.52 8.54 -15.90
C TYR A 77 -21.81 8.50 -15.10
N ARG A 78 -22.82 9.22 -15.61
CA ARG A 78 -24.20 9.13 -15.17
C ARG A 78 -24.99 8.33 -16.20
N ILE A 79 -25.72 7.30 -15.76
CA ILE A 79 -26.47 6.39 -16.61
C ILE A 79 -27.94 6.52 -16.26
N ARG A 80 -28.78 6.95 -17.20
CA ARG A 80 -30.24 7.02 -16.99
C ARG A 80 -30.82 5.61 -16.98
N VAL A 81 -31.53 5.25 -15.91
CA VAL A 81 -32.02 3.89 -15.72
C VAL A 81 -33.15 3.56 -16.72
N SER A 82 -33.97 4.52 -17.14
CA SER A 82 -35.11 4.27 -18.03
C SER A 82 -34.70 3.82 -19.44
N ASP A 83 -33.69 4.46 -20.04
CA ASP A 83 -33.30 4.29 -21.45
C ASP A 83 -31.84 3.93 -21.67
N ALA A 84 -31.06 3.77 -20.59
CA ALA A 84 -29.63 3.50 -20.61
C ALA A 84 -28.74 4.59 -21.27
N THR A 85 -29.25 5.82 -21.41
CA THR A 85 -28.44 6.96 -21.87
C THR A 85 -27.31 7.22 -20.92
N GLN A 86 -26.09 7.38 -21.46
CA GLN A 86 -24.86 7.60 -20.68
C GLN A 86 -24.33 9.01 -20.95
N GLU A 87 -23.91 9.69 -19.89
CA GLU A 87 -23.30 11.00 -19.92
C GLU A 87 -22.00 10.99 -19.15
N GLN A 88 -20.90 11.47 -19.73
CA GLN A 88 -19.63 11.65 -19.06
C GLN A 88 -19.65 12.93 -18.23
N LEU A 89 -19.25 12.83 -16.96
CA LEU A 89 -19.30 13.95 -16.00
C LEU A 89 -17.94 14.59 -15.76
N THR A 90 -16.83 13.88 -15.97
CA THR A 90 -15.48 14.37 -15.67
C THR A 90 -14.58 14.40 -16.88
N GLU A 91 -13.58 15.28 -16.85
CA GLU A 91 -12.61 15.49 -17.92
C GLU A 91 -11.42 14.54 -17.84
N GLU A 92 -10.61 14.50 -18.92
CA GLU A 92 -9.49 13.59 -19.08
C GLU A 92 -8.19 14.00 -18.37
N SER A 93 -8.07 15.20 -17.79
CA SER A 93 -6.90 15.65 -17.04
C SER A 93 -6.69 14.95 -15.69
N PHE A 94 -7.76 14.33 -15.18
CA PHE A 94 -7.76 13.55 -13.95
C PHE A 94 -8.30 12.14 -14.21
N THR A 95 -7.85 11.19 -13.41
CA THR A 95 -8.58 9.95 -13.20
C THR A 95 -9.55 10.16 -12.05
N SER A 96 -10.83 9.80 -12.23
CA SER A 96 -11.91 10.04 -11.26
C SER A 96 -12.60 8.73 -10.92
N PHE A 97 -12.89 8.48 -9.64
CA PHE A 97 -13.35 7.19 -9.14
C PHE A 97 -14.32 7.32 -7.96
N ALA A 98 -15.01 6.21 -7.63
CA ALA A 98 -15.90 6.05 -6.47
C ALA A 98 -16.96 7.17 -6.33
N PRO A 99 -17.75 7.51 -7.35
CA PRO A 99 -18.76 8.54 -7.24
C PRO A 99 -19.85 8.17 -6.23
N GLN A 100 -20.21 9.11 -5.34
CA GLN A 100 -21.28 8.97 -4.36
C GLN A 100 -22.21 10.18 -4.44
N PRO A 101 -23.52 10.00 -4.71
CA PRO A 101 -24.47 11.10 -4.63
C PRO A 101 -24.68 11.49 -3.16
N SER A 102 -24.89 12.78 -2.90
CA SER A 102 -25.34 13.24 -1.58
C SER A 102 -26.74 12.70 -1.24
N PRO A 103 -27.07 12.51 0.04
CA PRO A 103 -28.41 12.07 0.46
C PRO A 103 -29.55 12.96 -0.06
N ASP A 104 -29.33 14.27 -0.21
CA ASP A 104 -30.31 15.23 -0.75
C ASP A 104 -30.33 15.27 -2.29
N GLY A 105 -29.40 14.54 -2.95
CA GLY A 105 -29.30 14.46 -4.40
C GLY A 105 -28.78 15.73 -5.10
N GLN A 106 -28.25 16.71 -4.38
CA GLN A 106 -27.77 17.96 -4.98
C GLN A 106 -26.32 17.89 -5.47
N TRP A 107 -25.50 16.98 -4.88
CA TRP A 107 -24.08 16.89 -5.13
C TRP A 107 -23.64 15.45 -5.47
N ILE A 108 -22.49 15.34 -6.11
CA ILE A 108 -21.73 14.11 -6.31
C ILE A 108 -20.36 14.30 -5.66
N ALA A 109 -20.01 13.48 -4.66
CA ALA A 109 -18.66 13.37 -4.14
C ALA A 109 -17.90 12.25 -4.83
N PHE A 110 -16.59 12.42 -5.03
CA PHE A 110 -15.76 11.42 -5.71
C PHE A 110 -14.29 11.62 -5.39
N GLY A 111 -13.51 10.55 -5.57
CA GLY A 111 -12.07 10.63 -5.57
C GLY A 111 -11.54 11.05 -6.92
N ARG A 112 -10.48 11.88 -6.95
CA ARG A 112 -9.76 12.20 -8.20
C ARG A 112 -8.26 12.33 -7.98
N LEU A 113 -7.50 12.06 -9.03
CA LEU A 113 -6.05 12.05 -9.02
C LEU A 113 -5.55 12.65 -10.34
N PRO A 114 -4.60 13.60 -10.35
CA PRO A 114 -3.99 14.10 -11.58
C PRO A 114 -3.37 12.97 -12.40
N ARG A 115 -3.55 12.98 -13.71
CA ARG A 115 -2.98 11.95 -14.60
C ARG A 115 -1.48 12.12 -14.82
N GLU A 116 -0.98 13.32 -14.68
CA GLU A 116 0.46 13.59 -14.72
C GLU A 116 1.14 13.04 -13.46
N ARG A 117 2.17 12.21 -13.63
CA ARG A 117 2.91 11.57 -12.53
C ARG A 117 2.00 10.82 -11.56
N LEU A 118 1.08 10.05 -12.10
CA LEU A 118 -0.06 9.44 -11.40
C LEU A 118 0.32 8.71 -10.11
N SER A 119 1.40 7.92 -10.12
CA SER A 119 1.83 7.12 -8.96
C SER A 119 2.40 7.95 -7.80
N GLU A 120 2.80 9.20 -8.08
CA GLU A 120 3.43 10.09 -7.10
C GLU A 120 2.50 11.18 -6.56
N ARG A 121 1.26 11.26 -7.08
CA ARG A 121 0.27 12.28 -6.68
C ARG A 121 -0.73 11.70 -5.70
N PHE A 122 -1.42 12.59 -4.97
CA PHE A 122 -2.44 12.22 -4.00
C PHE A 122 -3.82 12.10 -4.60
N ASN A 123 -4.54 11.06 -4.17
CA ASN A 123 -6.00 11.00 -4.31
C ASN A 123 -6.62 12.15 -3.51
N ARG A 124 -7.50 12.91 -4.15
CA ARG A 124 -8.21 14.05 -3.56
C ARG A 124 -9.69 13.77 -3.47
N LEU A 125 -10.32 14.20 -2.40
CA LEU A 125 -11.77 14.26 -2.30
C LEU A 125 -12.27 15.50 -3.02
N ALA A 126 -13.18 15.31 -3.97
CA ALA A 126 -13.80 16.39 -4.72
C ALA A 126 -15.32 16.26 -4.73
N ILE A 127 -16.00 17.38 -5.01
CA ILE A 127 -17.44 17.42 -5.25
C ILE A 127 -17.75 18.17 -6.54
N MET A 128 -18.91 17.86 -7.13
CA MET A 128 -19.55 18.63 -8.20
C MET A 128 -21.07 18.66 -8.00
N PRO A 129 -21.80 19.63 -8.58
CA PRO A 129 -23.26 19.59 -8.63
C PRO A 129 -23.75 18.28 -9.29
N ALA A 130 -24.89 17.73 -8.83
CA ALA A 130 -25.48 16.52 -9.43
C ALA A 130 -25.83 16.68 -10.91
N SER A 131 -26.06 17.92 -11.36
CA SER A 131 -26.25 18.27 -12.77
C SER A 131 -24.98 18.26 -13.61
N GLY A 132 -23.80 18.08 -12.99
CA GLY A 132 -22.50 18.34 -13.61
C GLY A 132 -22.11 19.82 -13.46
N GLY A 133 -20.85 20.17 -13.77
CA GLY A 133 -20.34 21.53 -13.71
C GLY A 133 -19.02 21.65 -12.96
N GLU A 134 -18.83 22.74 -12.24
CA GLU A 134 -17.59 23.06 -11.56
C GLU A 134 -17.23 22.00 -10.50
N ILE A 135 -15.98 21.59 -10.49
CA ILE A 135 -15.42 20.61 -9.55
C ILE A 135 -14.60 21.35 -8.48
N ILE A 136 -14.88 21.05 -7.21
CA ILE A 136 -14.22 21.64 -6.05
C ILE A 136 -13.43 20.54 -5.33
N ASP A 137 -12.10 20.73 -5.17
CA ASP A 137 -11.25 19.86 -4.34
C ASP A 137 -11.42 20.22 -2.85
N LEU A 138 -11.97 19.32 -2.06
CA LEU A 138 -12.23 19.54 -0.64
C LEU A 138 -11.03 19.18 0.24
N SER A 139 -10.29 18.12 -0.09
CA SER A 139 -9.19 17.63 0.74
C SER A 139 -7.81 18.23 0.42
N LEU A 140 -7.71 19.07 -0.62
CA LEU A 140 -6.44 19.66 -1.03
C LEU A 140 -5.70 20.40 0.10
N PRO A 141 -6.38 21.18 0.98
CA PRO A 141 -5.70 21.87 2.09
C PRO A 141 -5.11 20.95 3.16
N LEU A 142 -5.57 19.70 3.25
CA LEU A 142 -5.04 18.71 4.19
C LEU A 142 -3.67 18.19 3.75
N ASP A 143 -3.41 18.17 2.44
CA ASP A 143 -2.19 17.62 1.84
C ASP A 143 -1.92 16.16 2.30
N ARG A 144 -2.96 15.33 2.23
CA ARG A 144 -2.92 13.89 2.55
C ARG A 144 -3.69 13.09 1.52
N ASN A 145 -3.27 11.85 1.34
CA ASN A 145 -3.86 10.92 0.39
C ASN A 145 -5.23 10.43 0.90
N LEU A 146 -6.28 10.62 0.10
CA LEU A 146 -7.62 10.13 0.39
C LEU A 146 -7.67 8.59 0.28
N ASN A 147 -8.22 7.91 1.30
CA ASN A 147 -8.48 6.48 1.26
C ASN A 147 -9.96 6.19 0.98
N GLU A 148 -10.85 6.49 1.92
CA GLU A 148 -12.28 6.20 1.86
C GLU A 148 -13.10 7.41 2.31
N PHE A 149 -14.33 7.57 1.79
CA PHE A 149 -15.21 8.67 2.20
C PHE A 149 -16.69 8.28 2.20
N ARG A 150 -17.47 8.99 3.00
CA ARG A 150 -18.94 8.88 3.10
C ARG A 150 -19.56 10.26 3.32
N TRP A 151 -20.70 10.49 2.71
CA TRP A 151 -21.51 11.67 3.02
C TRP A 151 -21.96 11.67 4.48
N SER A 152 -21.99 12.86 5.11
CA SER A 152 -22.77 13.04 6.32
C SER A 152 -24.27 12.89 6.00
N PRO A 153 -25.06 12.31 6.92
CA PRO A 153 -26.49 12.04 6.65
C PRO A 153 -27.31 13.29 6.33
N ASP A 154 -26.88 14.46 6.77
CA ASP A 154 -27.54 15.75 6.52
C ASP A 154 -27.05 16.45 5.24
N SER A 155 -26.18 15.79 4.46
CA SER A 155 -25.58 16.33 3.22
C SER A 155 -24.74 17.61 3.40
N LYS A 156 -24.37 18.00 4.64
CA LYS A 156 -23.62 19.24 4.91
C LYS A 156 -22.12 19.04 4.99
N GLY A 157 -21.66 17.80 4.96
CA GLY A 157 -20.24 17.48 5.02
C GLY A 157 -19.95 16.09 4.51
N ILE A 158 -18.66 15.76 4.50
CA ILE A 158 -18.16 14.45 4.09
C ILE A 158 -17.15 13.98 5.15
N LEU A 159 -17.33 12.73 5.59
CA LEU A 159 -16.37 12.03 6.42
C LEU A 159 -15.40 11.29 5.49
N PHE A 160 -14.10 11.30 5.81
CA PHE A 160 -13.12 10.58 5.01
C PHE A 160 -11.91 10.15 5.85
N THR A 161 -11.23 9.09 5.42
CA THR A 161 -9.99 8.64 6.04
C THR A 161 -8.79 9.06 5.19
N ALA A 162 -7.70 9.41 5.88
CA ALA A 162 -6.42 9.73 5.26
C ALA A 162 -5.27 9.27 6.14
N GLY A 163 -4.13 8.95 5.51
CA GLY A 163 -2.88 8.64 6.18
C GLY A 163 -2.21 9.90 6.70
N ASP A 164 -1.81 9.92 7.98
CA ASP A 164 -1.06 11.03 8.59
C ASP A 164 -0.03 10.50 9.59
N GLN A 165 1.26 10.65 9.25
CA GLN A 165 2.40 10.33 10.12
C GLN A 165 2.29 8.95 10.80
N GLY A 166 2.07 7.91 10.00
CA GLY A 166 1.99 6.52 10.45
C GLY A 166 0.63 6.07 10.99
N ASN A 167 -0.38 6.94 11.00
CA ASN A 167 -1.74 6.63 11.41
C ASN A 167 -2.71 6.78 10.23
N VAL A 168 -3.85 6.10 10.29
CA VAL A 168 -4.98 6.36 9.39
C VAL A 168 -6.14 6.84 10.24
N GLU A 169 -6.48 8.09 10.08
CA GLU A 169 -7.42 8.81 10.93
C GLU A 169 -8.71 9.17 10.17
N LEU A 170 -9.80 9.43 10.88
CA LEU A 170 -11.06 9.88 10.32
C LEU A 170 -11.20 11.40 10.43
N TYR A 171 -11.46 12.03 9.31
CA TYR A 171 -11.68 13.46 9.15
C TYR A 171 -13.12 13.76 8.75
N HIS A 172 -13.52 14.98 8.97
CA HIS A 172 -14.75 15.56 8.45
C HIS A 172 -14.46 16.88 7.77
N VAL A 173 -15.03 17.10 6.59
CA VAL A 173 -15.02 18.40 5.91
C VAL A 173 -16.43 18.94 5.83
N THR A 174 -16.62 20.19 6.28
CA THR A 174 -17.89 20.92 6.19
C THR A 174 -17.96 21.61 4.82
N LEU A 175 -19.03 21.40 4.05
CA LEU A 175 -19.14 21.95 2.68
C LEU A 175 -19.23 23.48 2.66
N GLU A 176 -19.96 24.07 3.59
CA GLU A 176 -20.18 25.53 3.63
C GLU A 176 -18.88 26.30 3.84
N THR A 177 -17.99 25.81 4.69
CA THR A 177 -16.76 26.52 5.08
C THR A 177 -15.49 25.94 4.49
N GLY A 178 -15.52 24.69 4.00
CA GLY A 178 -14.33 23.94 3.62
C GLY A 178 -13.43 23.54 4.80
N GLN A 179 -13.89 23.74 6.05
CA GLN A 179 -13.12 23.41 7.24
C GLN A 179 -12.99 21.90 7.39
N ILE A 180 -11.74 21.43 7.60
CA ILE A 180 -11.41 20.04 7.87
C ILE A 180 -11.04 19.90 9.33
N GLU A 181 -11.64 18.89 10.00
CA GLU A 181 -11.36 18.55 11.40
C GLU A 181 -11.15 17.05 11.57
N LYS A 182 -10.29 16.66 12.53
CA LYS A 182 -10.11 15.24 12.89
C LYS A 182 -11.25 14.81 13.83
N LEU A 183 -12.01 13.80 13.42
CA LEU A 183 -13.07 13.21 14.25
C LEU A 183 -12.56 12.07 15.12
N ILE A 184 -11.72 11.20 14.56
CA ILE A 184 -11.11 10.06 15.26
C ILE A 184 -9.61 10.11 14.94
N ALA A 185 -8.80 10.26 15.98
CA ALA A 185 -7.37 10.39 15.89
C ALA A 185 -6.67 9.57 16.99
N GLY A 186 -5.39 9.29 16.80
CA GLY A 186 -4.54 8.60 17.77
C GLY A 186 -3.61 7.59 17.10
N THR A 187 -2.96 6.77 17.92
CA THR A 187 -2.09 5.69 17.43
C THR A 187 -2.96 4.51 16.97
N LEU A 188 -3.52 4.63 15.77
CA LEU A 188 -4.47 3.68 15.21
C LEU A 188 -4.44 3.68 13.67
N GLN A 189 -5.03 2.64 13.10
CA GLN A 189 -5.31 2.57 11.67
C GLN A 189 -6.78 2.22 11.47
N ILE A 190 -7.57 3.17 10.96
CA ILE A 190 -8.96 2.94 10.56
C ILE A 190 -8.92 2.28 9.17
N GLU A 191 -9.58 1.12 9.06
CA GLU A 191 -9.63 0.35 7.80
C GLU A 191 -10.89 0.66 7.00
N ASN A 192 -12.03 0.65 7.68
CA ASN A 192 -13.33 0.94 7.10
C ASN A 192 -14.17 1.69 8.12
N PHE A 193 -15.10 2.48 7.63
CA PHE A 193 -16.10 3.12 8.48
C PHE A 193 -17.43 3.26 7.73
N ASP A 194 -18.50 3.41 8.51
CA ASP A 194 -19.83 3.78 7.99
C ASP A 194 -20.52 4.71 8.98
N VAL A 195 -21.49 5.49 8.48
CA VAL A 195 -22.21 6.50 9.24
C VAL A 195 -23.72 6.34 9.09
N HIS A 196 -24.44 6.38 10.20
CA HIS A 196 -25.90 6.28 10.21
C HIS A 196 -26.53 7.51 10.85
N PRO A 197 -27.65 8.05 10.31
CA PRO A 197 -28.27 9.31 10.78
C PRO A 197 -28.61 9.34 12.25
N SER A 198 -29.03 8.21 12.83
CA SER A 198 -29.47 8.11 14.22
C SER A 198 -28.60 7.22 15.10
N ALA A 199 -27.63 6.48 14.51
CA ALA A 199 -26.82 5.51 15.24
C ALA A 199 -25.34 5.89 15.33
N GLY A 200 -24.90 7.01 14.73
CA GLY A 200 -23.52 7.48 14.81
C GLY A 200 -22.58 6.80 13.82
N ILE A 201 -21.33 6.59 14.24
CA ILE A 201 -20.24 6.08 13.39
C ILE A 201 -19.81 4.70 13.89
N ALA A 202 -19.79 3.72 12.98
CA ALA A 202 -19.16 2.41 13.18
C ALA A 202 -17.86 2.36 12.36
N TYR A 203 -16.80 1.79 12.93
CA TYR A 203 -15.54 1.67 12.21
C TYR A 203 -14.71 0.48 12.70
N THR A 204 -13.89 -0.07 11.82
CA THR A 204 -12.89 -1.08 12.17
C THR A 204 -11.53 -0.42 12.32
N SER A 205 -10.82 -0.77 13.38
CA SER A 205 -9.50 -0.18 13.64
C SER A 205 -8.57 -1.15 14.33
N SER A 206 -7.28 -1.03 13.99
CA SER A 206 -6.16 -1.68 14.69
C SER A 206 -5.37 -0.65 15.50
N THR A 207 -4.68 -1.15 16.55
CA THR A 207 -3.68 -0.42 17.32
C THR A 207 -2.36 -1.21 17.31
N PRO A 208 -1.25 -0.68 17.84
CA PRO A 208 0.03 -1.41 17.87
C PRO A 208 -0.04 -2.76 18.57
N THR A 209 -0.95 -2.94 19.52
CA THR A 209 -1.07 -4.16 20.35
C THR A 209 -2.38 -4.92 20.16
N ASN A 210 -3.30 -4.40 19.37
CA ASN A 210 -4.60 -5.03 19.14
C ASN A 210 -4.94 -5.01 17.63
N PRO A 211 -4.96 -6.18 16.96
CA PRO A 211 -5.43 -6.28 15.58
C PRO A 211 -6.87 -5.78 15.43
N ASN A 212 -7.33 -5.62 14.18
CA ASN A 212 -8.62 -5.03 13.86
C ASN A 212 -9.79 -5.57 14.71
N GLU A 213 -10.50 -4.63 15.33
CA GLU A 213 -11.76 -4.83 16.02
C GLU A 213 -12.79 -3.79 15.55
N LEU A 214 -14.07 -4.06 15.77
CA LEU A 214 -15.17 -3.15 15.47
C LEU A 214 -15.40 -2.21 16.64
N PHE A 215 -15.48 -0.93 16.34
CA PHE A 215 -15.79 0.15 17.28
C PHE A 215 -17.04 0.90 16.84
N TRP A 216 -17.69 1.53 17.81
CA TRP A 216 -18.84 2.39 17.58
C TRP A 216 -18.81 3.62 18.49
N ARG A 217 -19.31 4.74 17.99
CA ARG A 217 -19.55 5.95 18.77
C ARG A 217 -20.82 6.67 18.28
N ALA A 218 -21.63 7.17 19.22
CA ALA A 218 -22.88 7.84 18.89
C ALA A 218 -22.68 9.26 18.34
N SER A 219 -21.67 9.99 18.84
CA SER A 219 -21.31 11.34 18.39
C SER A 219 -19.80 11.57 18.37
N SER A 220 -19.35 12.69 17.83
CA SER A 220 -17.94 13.09 17.82
C SER A 220 -17.35 13.32 19.22
N LEU A 221 -18.19 13.53 20.22
CA LEU A 221 -17.78 13.80 21.61
C LEU A 221 -17.71 12.54 22.49
N ASP A 222 -18.30 11.42 22.04
CA ASP A 222 -18.36 10.21 22.84
C ASP A 222 -17.06 9.40 22.78
N THR A 223 -16.73 8.72 23.87
CA THR A 223 -15.67 7.70 23.86
C THR A 223 -16.12 6.51 23.01
N PRO A 224 -15.30 6.06 22.06
CA PRO A 224 -15.64 4.88 21.27
C PRO A 224 -15.82 3.63 22.13
N ALA A 225 -16.89 2.88 21.88
CA ALA A 225 -17.10 1.56 22.45
C ALA A 225 -16.57 0.47 21.53
N GLN A 226 -15.70 -0.40 22.03
CA GLN A 226 -15.30 -1.60 21.31
C GLN A 226 -16.44 -2.62 21.34
N LEU A 227 -16.89 -3.08 20.17
CA LEU A 227 -18.02 -3.99 20.03
C LEU A 227 -17.61 -5.45 19.84
N THR A 228 -16.39 -5.70 19.37
CA THR A 228 -15.89 -7.06 19.13
C THR A 228 -14.58 -7.32 19.85
N HIS A 229 -14.31 -8.59 20.15
CA HIS A 229 -13.09 -9.09 20.77
C HIS A 229 -12.62 -10.37 20.05
N VAL A 230 -12.62 -10.33 18.70
CA VAL A 230 -12.36 -11.54 17.89
C VAL A 230 -10.94 -12.08 18.05
N ASN A 231 -10.00 -11.21 18.39
CA ASN A 231 -8.59 -11.57 18.57
C ASN A 231 -8.22 -11.88 20.04
N GLN A 232 -9.12 -11.70 21.02
CA GLN A 232 -8.81 -11.76 22.46
C GLN A 232 -8.18 -13.10 22.86
N LYS A 233 -8.78 -14.22 22.40
CA LYS A 233 -8.25 -15.56 22.73
C LYS A 233 -6.82 -15.78 22.24
N PHE A 234 -6.48 -15.23 21.08
CA PHE A 234 -5.12 -15.27 20.54
C PHE A 234 -4.19 -14.36 21.36
N LEU A 235 -4.60 -13.12 21.63
CA LEU A 235 -3.81 -12.15 22.39
C LEU A 235 -3.50 -12.62 23.82
N ASP A 236 -4.43 -13.31 24.46
CA ASP A 236 -4.23 -13.90 25.79
C ASP A 236 -3.17 -15.04 25.78
N SER A 237 -2.85 -15.60 24.61
CA SER A 237 -1.89 -16.71 24.46
C SER A 237 -0.50 -16.28 24.02
N VAL A 238 -0.29 -15.01 23.69
CA VAL A 238 0.98 -14.48 23.18
C VAL A 238 1.41 -13.21 23.91
N ILE A 239 2.69 -12.91 23.87
CA ILE A 239 3.23 -11.63 24.35
C ILE A 239 3.36 -10.69 23.16
N VAL A 240 2.56 -9.63 23.14
CA VAL A 240 2.66 -8.58 22.14
C VAL A 240 3.50 -7.44 22.67
N GLN A 241 4.53 -7.06 21.92
CA GLN A 241 5.42 -5.98 22.28
C GLN A 241 4.88 -4.63 21.83
N PRO A 242 5.02 -3.57 22.66
CA PRO A 242 4.67 -2.21 22.27
C PRO A 242 5.64 -1.70 21.19
N THR A 243 5.13 -0.76 20.39
CA THR A 243 5.90 -0.05 19.38
C THR A 243 6.31 1.32 19.92
N HIS A 244 7.55 1.70 19.69
CA HIS A 244 8.13 2.98 20.12
C HIS A 244 8.43 3.83 18.90
N GLU A 245 8.03 5.10 18.91
CA GLU A 245 8.36 6.05 17.85
C GLU A 245 9.77 6.60 18.01
N ILE A 246 10.42 6.86 16.89
CA ILE A 246 11.71 7.58 16.80
C ILE A 246 11.66 8.55 15.63
N ARG A 247 12.23 9.74 15.83
CA ARG A 247 12.43 10.75 14.78
C ARG A 247 13.90 11.14 14.73
N TRP A 248 14.38 11.42 13.54
CA TRP A 248 15.77 11.88 13.34
C TRP A 248 15.86 12.84 12.16
N GLN A 249 16.95 13.61 12.14
CA GLN A 249 17.24 14.48 11.01
C GLN A 249 18.00 13.69 9.93
N SER A 250 17.46 13.64 8.72
CA SER A 250 18.14 13.26 7.51
C SER A 250 18.58 14.52 6.75
N ALA A 251 19.30 14.37 5.63
CA ALA A 251 19.81 15.50 4.87
C ALA A 251 18.74 16.45 4.31
N ALA A 252 17.51 15.98 4.15
CA ALA A 252 16.39 16.75 3.59
C ALA A 252 15.24 17.01 4.59
N GLY A 253 15.47 16.80 5.88
CA GLY A 253 14.46 17.05 6.91
C GLY A 253 14.26 15.89 7.88
N GLU A 254 13.22 16.01 8.71
CA GLU A 254 12.88 15.01 9.71
C GLU A 254 12.27 13.77 9.04
N VAL A 255 12.71 12.59 9.49
CA VAL A 255 12.17 11.28 9.10
C VAL A 255 11.62 10.58 10.35
N GLN A 256 10.49 9.90 10.20
CA GLN A 256 9.81 9.18 11.25
C GLN A 256 9.95 7.66 11.07
N GLY A 257 10.15 6.97 12.17
CA GLY A 257 10.18 5.52 12.20
C GLY A 257 9.75 4.97 13.55
N TRP A 258 9.77 3.66 13.66
CA TRP A 258 9.35 2.94 14.86
C TRP A 258 10.26 1.75 15.11
N TYR A 259 10.35 1.37 16.39
CA TYR A 259 11.04 0.15 16.77
C TYR A 259 10.25 -0.64 17.81
N ILE A 260 10.50 -1.95 17.83
CA ILE A 260 9.91 -2.90 18.76
C ILE A 260 11.06 -3.61 19.46
N LEU A 261 11.03 -3.64 20.80
CA LEU A 261 12.03 -4.35 21.60
C LEU A 261 11.66 -5.84 21.75
N PRO A 262 12.64 -6.74 21.89
CA PRO A 262 12.34 -8.14 22.16
C PRO A 262 11.72 -8.32 23.57
N PRO A 263 10.87 -9.38 23.78
CA PRO A 263 10.19 -9.61 25.06
C PRO A 263 11.12 -9.78 26.27
N ASN A 264 12.35 -10.22 26.02
CA ASN A 264 13.39 -10.42 27.04
C ASN A 264 14.41 -9.29 27.11
N TYR A 265 14.02 -8.09 26.64
CA TYR A 265 14.89 -6.92 26.70
C TYR A 265 15.36 -6.63 28.13
N GLN A 266 16.66 -6.40 28.29
CA GLN A 266 17.33 -6.00 29.55
C GLN A 266 18.23 -4.79 29.28
N GLU A 267 18.12 -3.78 30.12
CA GLU A 267 18.97 -2.60 30.02
C GLU A 267 20.44 -2.98 30.15
N GLY A 268 21.31 -2.37 29.34
CA GLY A 268 22.73 -2.65 29.27
C GLY A 268 23.13 -3.85 28.41
N GLN A 269 22.17 -4.59 27.85
CA GLN A 269 22.46 -5.63 26.86
C GLN A 269 22.33 -5.08 25.44
N HIS A 270 23.04 -5.72 24.50
CA HIS A 270 23.05 -5.37 23.10
C HIS A 270 22.34 -6.45 22.25
N TYR A 271 21.44 -6.04 21.38
CA TYR A 271 20.57 -6.90 20.59
C TYR A 271 20.84 -6.74 19.09
N PRO A 272 20.65 -7.77 18.26
CA PRO A 272 20.68 -7.60 16.83
C PRO A 272 19.52 -6.71 16.36
N LEU A 273 19.74 -5.95 15.28
CA LEU A 273 18.72 -5.15 14.61
C LEU A 273 18.17 -5.90 13.40
N ALA A 274 16.85 -5.92 13.25
CA ALA A 274 16.16 -6.30 12.01
C ALA A 274 15.52 -5.05 11.39
N LEU A 275 16.18 -4.47 10.39
CA LEU A 275 15.64 -3.36 9.60
C LEU A 275 14.63 -3.92 8.60
N ASN A 276 13.40 -3.41 8.65
CA ASN A 276 12.33 -3.73 7.72
C ASN A 276 12.02 -2.52 6.82
N ILE A 277 11.92 -2.72 5.50
CA ILE A 277 11.68 -1.67 4.52
C ILE A 277 10.37 -1.97 3.78
N HIS A 278 9.47 -0.99 3.75
CA HIS A 278 8.18 -1.13 3.09
C HIS A 278 8.29 -1.19 1.55
N GLY A 279 7.27 -1.76 0.93
CA GLY A 279 7.06 -1.73 -0.51
C GLY A 279 6.43 -0.42 -0.98
N GLY A 280 5.91 -0.41 -2.19
CA GLY A 280 5.29 0.75 -2.82
C GLY A 280 6.07 1.20 -4.03
N PRO A 281 6.81 2.35 -3.96
CA PRO A 281 7.38 3.05 -2.79
C PRO A 281 6.41 3.93 -1.99
N HIS A 282 5.33 4.39 -2.58
CA HIS A 282 4.42 5.42 -2.06
C HIS A 282 3.35 4.83 -1.13
N ILE A 283 3.78 4.09 -0.11
CA ILE A 283 2.89 3.66 0.97
C ILE A 283 3.41 4.19 2.31
N MET A 284 2.56 4.21 3.31
CA MET A 284 2.91 4.58 4.68
C MET A 284 2.82 3.36 5.58
N TRP A 285 3.89 3.04 6.29
CA TRP A 285 3.82 2.17 7.44
C TRP A 285 3.59 2.98 8.71
N GLY A 286 3.01 2.34 9.70
CA GLY A 286 2.81 2.91 11.01
C GLY A 286 2.73 1.82 12.07
N PRO A 287 2.66 2.19 13.34
CA PRO A 287 2.73 1.23 14.45
C PRO A 287 1.55 0.25 14.47
N SER A 288 0.43 0.62 13.84
CA SER A 288 -0.80 -0.17 13.76
C SER A 288 -1.02 -0.86 12.41
N PHE A 289 0.03 -0.95 11.56
CA PHE A 289 -0.09 -1.48 10.19
C PHE A 289 -0.30 -2.99 10.17
N LYS A 290 -1.55 -3.43 10.04
CA LYS A 290 -2.01 -4.83 10.22
C LYS A 290 -1.28 -5.84 9.33
N SER A 291 -0.97 -5.49 8.09
CA SER A 291 -0.39 -6.42 7.12
C SER A 291 1.01 -6.90 7.50
N GLN A 292 1.75 -6.12 8.29
CA GLN A 292 3.12 -6.38 8.68
C GLN A 292 3.28 -6.69 10.16
N TRP A 293 2.27 -6.40 10.96
CA TRP A 293 2.27 -6.52 12.41
C TRP A 293 2.78 -7.89 12.90
N HIS A 294 2.28 -8.98 12.31
CA HIS A 294 2.66 -10.34 12.71
C HIS A 294 4.14 -10.68 12.39
N GLU A 295 4.70 -10.14 11.30
CA GLU A 295 6.10 -10.33 10.94
C GLU A 295 7.01 -9.61 11.95
N TRP A 296 6.67 -8.37 12.31
CA TRP A 296 7.42 -7.59 13.29
C TRP A 296 7.39 -8.23 14.69
N GLN A 297 6.21 -8.64 15.16
CA GLN A 297 6.08 -9.33 16.46
C GLN A 297 6.84 -10.66 16.47
N PHE A 298 6.83 -11.40 15.35
CA PHE A 298 7.58 -12.65 15.24
C PHE A 298 9.10 -12.41 15.28
N GLN A 299 9.61 -11.40 14.58
CA GLN A 299 11.02 -11.04 14.62
C GLN A 299 11.43 -10.58 16.05
N ALA A 300 10.61 -9.76 16.71
CA ALA A 300 10.85 -9.33 18.08
C ALA A 300 10.88 -10.53 19.06
N ALA A 301 9.94 -11.48 18.91
CA ALA A 301 9.91 -12.70 19.72
C ALA A 301 11.15 -13.59 19.53
N ARG A 302 11.84 -13.45 18.39
CA ARG A 302 13.14 -14.15 18.13
C ARG A 302 14.35 -13.41 18.67
N GLY A 303 14.16 -12.30 19.39
CA GLY A 303 15.24 -11.56 20.05
C GLY A 303 15.81 -10.40 19.26
N TYR A 304 15.19 -9.99 18.15
CA TYR A 304 15.61 -8.83 17.37
C TYR A 304 14.98 -7.55 17.91
N VAL A 305 15.70 -6.45 17.88
CA VAL A 305 15.11 -5.12 17.84
C VAL A 305 14.63 -4.90 16.41
N VAL A 306 13.32 -4.82 16.22
CA VAL A 306 12.72 -4.57 14.90
C VAL A 306 12.65 -3.08 14.66
N PHE A 307 13.12 -2.61 13.51
CA PHE A 307 13.10 -1.19 13.14
C PHE A 307 12.52 -1.02 11.74
N TYR A 308 11.68 -0.02 11.56
CA TYR A 308 11.11 0.38 10.27
C TYR A 308 10.81 1.88 10.25
N CYS A 309 10.76 2.48 9.07
CA CYS A 309 10.54 3.91 8.88
C CYS A 309 9.84 4.22 7.57
N ASN A 310 9.39 5.46 7.44
CA ASN A 310 8.86 6.04 6.21
C ASN A 310 9.89 7.04 5.65
N PRO A 311 10.79 6.61 4.75
CA PRO A 311 11.71 7.52 4.07
C PRO A 311 10.96 8.42 3.09
N ARG A 312 11.63 9.44 2.56
CA ARG A 312 11.09 10.23 1.41
C ARG A 312 10.57 9.29 0.32
N GLY A 313 9.45 9.65 -0.26
CA GLY A 313 8.66 8.82 -1.15
C GLY A 313 7.46 8.18 -0.47
N ALA A 314 7.44 8.05 0.86
CA ALA A 314 6.29 7.50 1.58
C ALA A 314 5.11 8.46 1.61
N ASP A 315 3.89 7.89 1.66
CA ASP A 315 2.65 8.59 1.93
C ASP A 315 2.56 9.09 3.39
N GLY A 316 1.66 10.03 3.67
CA GLY A 316 1.33 10.52 5.01
C GLY A 316 2.17 11.72 5.50
N TYR A 317 3.02 12.30 4.64
CA TYR A 317 3.92 13.42 5.00
C TYR A 317 3.80 14.63 4.04
N GLY A 318 2.80 14.65 3.20
CA GLY A 318 2.59 15.66 2.16
C GLY A 318 3.04 15.20 0.76
N GLU A 319 2.42 15.78 -0.26
CA GLU A 319 2.67 15.39 -1.66
C GLU A 319 4.12 15.68 -2.08
N GLU A 320 4.74 16.76 -1.59
CA GLU A 320 6.14 17.08 -1.85
C GLU A 320 7.11 16.02 -1.31
N PHE A 321 6.84 15.49 -0.10
CA PHE A 321 7.65 14.43 0.51
C PHE A 321 7.54 13.13 -0.31
N GLN A 322 6.35 12.80 -0.81
CA GLN A 322 6.13 11.65 -1.67
C GLN A 322 6.85 11.81 -3.02
N MET A 323 6.73 12.98 -3.65
CA MET A 323 7.34 13.28 -4.94
C MET A 323 8.87 13.39 -4.91
N ALA A 324 9.48 13.56 -3.73
CA ALA A 324 10.93 13.67 -3.58
C ALA A 324 11.71 12.42 -4.04
N LEU A 325 11.01 11.30 -4.25
CA LEU A 325 11.60 10.04 -4.73
C LEU A 325 11.68 9.95 -6.25
N HIS A 326 11.04 10.86 -7.00
CA HIS A 326 10.99 10.85 -8.46
C HIS A 326 12.36 10.61 -9.08
N ALA A 327 12.46 9.60 -9.95
CA ALA A 327 13.67 9.17 -10.63
C ALA A 327 14.86 8.80 -9.72
N GLN A 328 14.70 8.76 -8.38
CA GLN A 328 15.78 8.60 -7.41
C GLN A 328 15.50 7.50 -6.37
N TRP A 329 14.90 6.41 -6.79
CA TRP A 329 14.44 5.34 -5.89
C TRP A 329 15.47 4.86 -4.87
N GLY A 330 16.70 4.55 -5.31
CA GLY A 330 17.75 4.01 -4.47
C GLY A 330 18.41 5.07 -3.58
N PRO A 331 19.03 6.11 -4.15
CA PRO A 331 19.88 7.04 -3.42
C PRO A 331 19.14 7.81 -2.31
N VAL A 332 17.95 8.35 -2.64
CA VAL A 332 17.18 9.21 -1.73
C VAL A 332 16.68 8.42 -0.51
N ALA A 333 16.01 7.30 -0.74
CA ALA A 333 15.49 6.48 0.35
C ALA A 333 16.62 5.83 1.17
N MET A 334 17.71 5.39 0.53
CA MET A 334 18.88 4.85 1.25
C MET A 334 19.45 5.86 2.24
N GLN A 335 19.55 7.13 1.88
CA GLN A 335 20.07 8.17 2.76
C GLN A 335 19.22 8.29 4.04
N ASP A 336 17.91 8.32 3.90
CA ASP A 336 16.98 8.44 5.03
C ASP A 336 16.98 7.19 5.90
N ILE A 337 16.97 6.00 5.29
CA ILE A 337 16.97 4.72 5.99
C ILE A 337 18.28 4.53 6.77
N MET A 338 19.43 4.81 6.13
CA MET A 338 20.75 4.60 6.78
C MET A 338 21.00 5.57 7.91
N SER A 339 20.55 6.84 7.81
CA SER A 339 20.57 7.78 8.93
C SER A 339 19.64 7.33 10.08
N GLY A 340 18.54 6.64 9.78
CA GLY A 340 17.69 5.99 10.78
C GLY A 340 18.39 4.84 11.52
N VAL A 341 19.16 4.02 10.80
CA VAL A 341 20.01 2.99 11.43
C VAL A 341 21.03 3.62 12.37
N ASP A 342 21.63 4.76 11.97
CA ASP A 342 22.56 5.49 12.85
C ASP A 342 21.86 6.02 14.10
N ALA A 343 20.65 6.57 13.98
CA ALA A 343 19.85 7.00 15.11
C ALA A 343 19.47 5.85 16.05
N MET A 344 19.19 4.65 15.50
CA MET A 344 18.96 3.46 16.31
C MET A 344 20.21 2.99 17.05
N LEU A 345 21.39 3.02 16.42
CA LEU A 345 22.66 2.68 17.08
C LEU A 345 22.98 3.63 18.24
N GLN A 346 22.64 4.91 18.11
CA GLN A 346 22.82 5.91 19.18
C GLN A 346 21.97 5.62 20.43
N LYS A 347 20.92 4.76 20.33
CA LYS A 347 20.15 4.30 21.51
C LYS A 347 20.97 3.44 22.47
N GLY A 348 22.10 2.85 22.03
CA GLY A 348 23.05 2.15 22.87
C GLY A 348 22.70 0.70 23.23
N PHE A 349 21.57 0.17 22.70
CA PHE A 349 21.18 -1.24 22.93
C PHE A 349 21.23 -2.11 21.65
N ILE A 350 21.71 -1.57 20.54
CA ILE A 350 21.93 -2.32 19.30
C ILE A 350 23.38 -2.77 19.19
N ASP A 351 23.59 -4.02 18.82
CA ASP A 351 24.90 -4.52 18.44
C ASP A 351 25.24 -4.11 17.00
N PRO A 352 26.20 -3.22 16.76
CA PRO A 352 26.53 -2.74 15.43
C PRO A 352 27.10 -3.82 14.51
N GLN A 353 27.50 -4.98 15.05
CA GLN A 353 28.01 -6.12 14.29
C GLN A 353 26.89 -7.12 13.92
N ARG A 354 25.65 -6.93 14.40
CA ARG A 354 24.53 -7.83 14.16
C ARG A 354 23.33 -7.10 13.56
N LEU A 355 23.54 -6.52 12.36
CA LEU A 355 22.51 -5.81 11.64
C LEU A 355 21.99 -6.71 10.51
N ALA A 356 20.69 -7.00 10.52
CA ALA A 356 19.95 -7.69 9.46
C ALA A 356 19.02 -6.71 8.74
N ILE A 357 18.73 -6.97 7.45
CA ILE A 357 17.88 -6.11 6.61
C ILE A 357 16.90 -6.97 5.81
N THR A 358 15.65 -6.52 5.71
CA THR A 358 14.60 -7.16 4.87
C THR A 358 13.63 -6.14 4.30
N GLY A 359 12.97 -6.54 3.22
CA GLY A 359 11.87 -5.80 2.62
C GLY A 359 11.27 -6.53 1.45
N GLY A 360 10.04 -6.14 1.06
CA GLY A 360 9.34 -6.74 -0.05
C GLY A 360 9.00 -5.75 -1.16
N SER A 361 8.95 -6.21 -2.43
CA SER A 361 8.65 -5.34 -3.57
C SER A 361 9.69 -4.21 -3.70
N TYR A 362 9.28 -2.95 -3.66
CA TYR A 362 10.24 -1.84 -3.52
C TYR A 362 11.17 -2.01 -2.30
N GLY A 363 10.68 -2.54 -1.17
CA GLY A 363 11.55 -2.87 -0.03
C GLY A 363 12.58 -3.96 -0.35
N GLY A 364 12.26 -4.90 -1.23
CA GLY A 364 13.21 -5.89 -1.77
C GLY A 364 14.25 -5.26 -2.70
N TYR A 365 13.84 -4.31 -3.54
CA TYR A 365 14.73 -3.44 -4.30
C TYR A 365 15.70 -2.71 -3.36
N MET A 366 15.18 -2.03 -2.32
CA MET A 366 16.00 -1.28 -1.36
C MET A 366 16.93 -2.17 -0.55
N THR A 367 16.51 -3.38 -0.19
CA THR A 367 17.38 -4.37 0.48
C THR A 367 18.59 -4.71 -0.39
N ALA A 368 18.38 -5.00 -1.68
CA ALA A 368 19.45 -5.29 -2.62
C ALA A 368 20.29 -4.04 -2.96
N TRP A 369 19.64 -2.87 -3.09
CA TRP A 369 20.32 -1.60 -3.31
C TRP A 369 21.27 -1.26 -2.16
N ILE A 370 20.77 -1.27 -0.92
CA ILE A 370 21.58 -0.94 0.27
C ILE A 370 22.75 -1.93 0.43
N THR A 371 22.52 -3.23 0.27
CA THR A 371 23.58 -4.24 0.40
C THR A 371 24.61 -4.21 -0.73
N SER A 372 24.27 -3.61 -1.87
CA SER A 372 25.25 -3.37 -2.96
C SER A 372 26.07 -2.07 -2.77
N HIS A 373 25.67 -1.20 -1.85
CA HIS A 373 26.32 0.09 -1.57
C HIS A 373 26.85 0.22 -0.15
N SER A 374 26.63 -0.78 0.71
CA SER A 374 27.06 -0.76 2.11
C SER A 374 27.33 -2.17 2.64
N ASP A 375 28.42 -2.36 3.36
CA ASP A 375 28.82 -3.63 3.99
C ASP A 375 28.34 -3.71 5.46
N ARG A 376 27.45 -2.84 5.92
CA ARG A 376 27.02 -2.76 7.34
C ARG A 376 26.16 -3.94 7.79
N PHE A 377 25.44 -4.56 6.88
CA PHE A 377 24.55 -5.66 7.20
C PHE A 377 25.22 -7.01 7.02
N ILE A 378 25.03 -7.92 7.97
CA ILE A 378 25.61 -9.26 7.94
C ILE A 378 24.63 -10.32 7.43
N SER A 379 23.36 -9.96 7.27
CA SER A 379 22.30 -10.82 6.76
C SER A 379 21.26 -9.99 6.03
N ALA A 380 20.79 -10.46 4.87
CA ALA A 380 19.78 -9.79 4.07
C ALA A 380 18.73 -10.77 3.55
N VAL A 381 17.46 -10.37 3.55
CA VAL A 381 16.35 -11.13 2.94
C VAL A 381 15.55 -10.19 2.04
N ALA A 382 15.61 -10.41 0.73
CA ALA A 382 14.88 -9.60 -0.24
C ALA A 382 13.70 -10.40 -0.80
N ASN A 383 12.49 -9.97 -0.45
CA ASN A 383 11.26 -10.59 -0.88
C ASN A 383 10.71 -9.91 -2.14
N ARG A 384 10.41 -10.70 -3.20
CA ARG A 384 9.72 -10.21 -4.42
C ARG A 384 10.21 -8.84 -4.92
N GLY A 385 11.54 -8.63 -4.90
CA GLY A 385 12.16 -7.35 -5.21
C GLY A 385 12.28 -7.08 -6.70
N VAL A 386 12.22 -5.81 -7.08
CA VAL A 386 12.58 -5.32 -8.41
C VAL A 386 14.11 -5.17 -8.45
N TYR A 387 14.78 -5.85 -9.35
CA TYR A 387 16.24 -5.79 -9.43
C TYR A 387 16.77 -5.22 -10.74
N SER A 388 15.98 -5.28 -11.81
CA SER A 388 16.26 -4.68 -13.11
C SER A 388 15.12 -3.79 -13.56
N LEU A 389 15.25 -2.46 -13.47
CA LEU A 389 14.21 -1.53 -13.93
C LEU A 389 13.87 -1.73 -15.41
N LEU A 390 14.87 -2.07 -16.25
CA LEU A 390 14.67 -2.38 -17.66
C LEU A 390 13.89 -3.69 -17.85
N GLY A 391 14.27 -4.75 -17.14
CA GLY A 391 13.58 -6.04 -17.20
C GLY A 391 12.14 -5.94 -16.69
N PHE A 392 11.96 -5.29 -15.55
CA PHE A 392 10.67 -5.07 -14.90
C PHE A 392 9.71 -4.30 -15.80
N SER A 393 10.14 -3.20 -16.45
CA SER A 393 9.27 -2.36 -17.29
C SER A 393 8.63 -3.13 -18.44
N GLY A 394 9.33 -4.13 -19.00
CA GLY A 394 8.83 -4.93 -20.14
C GLY A 394 8.08 -6.20 -19.73
N THR A 395 8.06 -6.58 -18.45
CA THR A 395 7.52 -7.87 -17.98
C THR A 395 6.48 -7.78 -16.86
N THR A 396 6.34 -6.61 -16.24
CA THR A 396 5.34 -6.34 -15.18
C THR A 396 3.92 -6.24 -15.73
N ASP A 397 2.91 -6.44 -14.88
CA ASP A 397 1.50 -6.17 -15.16
C ASP A 397 1.13 -4.66 -15.10
N ILE A 398 2.09 -3.79 -14.73
CA ILE A 398 1.96 -2.33 -14.66
C ILE A 398 3.05 -1.63 -15.48
N ALA A 399 3.10 -1.91 -16.78
CA ALA A 399 4.20 -1.51 -17.68
C ALA A 399 4.50 0.01 -17.67
N SER A 400 3.49 0.87 -17.50
CA SER A 400 3.66 2.33 -17.41
C SER A 400 4.21 2.82 -16.07
N PHE A 401 4.42 1.92 -15.08
CA PHE A 401 4.87 2.33 -13.76
C PHE A 401 6.26 2.98 -13.79
N ILE A 402 7.24 2.34 -14.46
CA ILE A 402 8.60 2.88 -14.58
C ILE A 402 8.64 4.22 -15.34
N PRO A 403 7.99 4.37 -16.51
CA PRO A 403 7.89 5.68 -17.15
C PRO A 403 7.27 6.77 -16.24
N THR A 404 6.29 6.42 -15.42
CA THR A 404 5.68 7.37 -14.48
C THR A 404 6.62 7.75 -13.34
N GLU A 405 7.31 6.78 -12.74
CA GLU A 405 8.23 6.98 -11.61
C GLU A 405 9.54 7.67 -12.00
N PHE A 406 10.03 7.40 -13.22
CA PHE A 406 11.31 7.91 -13.68
C PHE A 406 11.20 9.04 -14.70
N GLY A 407 10.01 9.30 -15.25
CA GLY A 407 9.78 10.35 -16.26
C GLY A 407 10.38 10.05 -17.62
N ILE A 408 10.86 8.83 -17.87
CA ILE A 408 11.50 8.40 -19.12
C ILE A 408 10.99 7.02 -19.53
N GLU A 409 10.86 6.82 -20.84
CA GLU A 409 10.62 5.49 -21.39
C GLU A 409 11.92 4.66 -21.39
N PRO A 410 11.85 3.31 -21.25
CA PRO A 410 13.05 2.47 -21.15
C PRO A 410 14.03 2.56 -22.33
N TRP A 411 13.55 2.93 -23.51
CA TRP A 411 14.39 3.10 -24.71
C TRP A 411 15.00 4.49 -24.85
N GLU A 412 14.56 5.49 -24.08
CA GLU A 412 15.08 6.84 -24.12
C GLU A 412 16.41 6.97 -23.38
N ASP A 413 16.50 6.40 -22.17
CA ASP A 413 17.75 6.31 -21.40
C ASP A 413 17.89 4.98 -20.67
N PRO A 414 18.22 3.89 -21.38
CA PRO A 414 18.42 2.57 -20.75
C PRO A 414 19.62 2.56 -19.79
N THR A 415 20.61 3.43 -19.97
CA THR A 415 21.78 3.51 -19.10
C THR A 415 21.38 4.03 -17.72
N TYR A 416 20.57 5.08 -17.66
CA TYR A 416 20.06 5.62 -16.41
C TYR A 416 19.28 4.57 -15.61
N LEU A 417 18.34 3.87 -16.25
CA LEU A 417 17.56 2.81 -15.61
C LEU A 417 18.44 1.64 -15.16
N TRP A 418 19.47 1.29 -15.93
CA TRP A 418 20.42 0.25 -15.55
C TRP A 418 21.22 0.65 -14.31
N GLU A 419 21.77 1.86 -14.26
CA GLU A 419 22.55 2.38 -13.13
C GLU A 419 21.72 2.49 -11.84
N HIS A 420 20.39 2.70 -11.95
CA HIS A 420 19.45 2.70 -10.83
C HIS A 420 18.88 1.30 -10.52
N SER A 421 19.33 0.26 -11.21
CA SER A 421 18.93 -1.12 -10.95
C SER A 421 19.90 -1.80 -9.98
N PRO A 422 19.43 -2.42 -8.86
CA PRO A 422 20.29 -3.21 -7.98
C PRO A 422 21.09 -4.29 -8.70
N LEU A 423 20.54 -4.84 -9.80
CA LEU A 423 21.20 -5.86 -10.61
C LEU A 423 22.53 -5.38 -11.21
N ALA A 424 22.63 -4.11 -11.60
CA ALA A 424 23.88 -3.51 -12.12
C ALA A 424 25.01 -3.56 -11.07
N HIS A 425 24.65 -3.54 -9.79
CA HIS A 425 25.56 -3.50 -8.65
C HIS A 425 25.68 -4.85 -7.92
N ALA A 426 25.02 -5.90 -8.41
CA ALA A 426 24.98 -7.22 -7.75
C ALA A 426 26.37 -7.79 -7.45
N HIS A 427 27.38 -7.47 -8.28
CA HIS A 427 28.77 -7.87 -8.11
C HIS A 427 29.48 -7.26 -6.87
N LYS A 428 28.89 -6.22 -6.26
CA LYS A 428 29.40 -5.57 -5.06
C LYS A 428 28.83 -6.17 -3.77
N ILE A 429 27.77 -6.98 -3.83
CA ILE A 429 27.10 -7.55 -2.69
C ILE A 429 27.99 -8.58 -2.00
N LYS A 430 28.43 -8.26 -0.77
CA LYS A 430 29.17 -9.17 0.11
C LYS A 430 28.28 -9.79 1.18
N THR A 431 27.23 -9.08 1.57
CA THR A 431 26.25 -9.56 2.56
C THR A 431 25.58 -10.84 2.05
N PRO A 432 25.57 -11.94 2.84
CA PRO A 432 24.78 -13.12 2.52
C PRO A 432 23.31 -12.74 2.34
N ILE A 433 22.74 -13.04 1.17
CA ILE A 433 21.37 -12.64 0.82
C ILE A 433 20.48 -13.83 0.49
N LEU A 434 19.29 -13.86 1.06
CA LEU A 434 18.20 -14.76 0.70
C LEU A 434 17.22 -14.00 -0.18
N LEU A 435 16.97 -14.52 -1.37
CA LEU A 435 15.92 -14.06 -2.25
C LEU A 435 14.69 -14.95 -2.06
N ILE A 436 13.52 -14.37 -1.82
CA ILE A 436 12.25 -15.10 -1.69
C ILE A 436 11.29 -14.57 -2.75
N HIS A 437 10.70 -15.47 -3.56
CA HIS A 437 9.85 -15.05 -4.67
C HIS A 437 8.76 -16.07 -4.98
N ALA A 438 7.57 -15.60 -5.36
CA ALA A 438 6.47 -16.43 -5.83
C ALA A 438 6.53 -16.64 -7.34
N GLU A 439 6.16 -17.85 -7.82
CA GLU A 439 6.30 -18.21 -9.23
C GLU A 439 5.26 -17.54 -10.14
N ASN A 440 4.07 -17.24 -9.62
CA ASN A 440 3.00 -16.55 -10.36
C ASN A 440 2.95 -15.04 -10.03
N ASP A 441 4.09 -14.47 -9.65
CA ASP A 441 4.20 -13.03 -9.47
C ASP A 441 4.33 -12.34 -10.84
N TYR A 442 3.24 -11.71 -11.27
CA TYR A 442 3.21 -10.93 -12.51
C TYR A 442 3.38 -9.43 -12.27
N ARG A 443 3.32 -8.99 -11.02
CA ARG A 443 3.69 -7.63 -10.63
C ARG A 443 5.19 -7.42 -10.73
N VAL A 444 5.94 -8.30 -10.07
CA VAL A 444 7.40 -8.39 -10.17
C VAL A 444 7.75 -9.82 -10.60
N PRO A 445 7.95 -10.07 -11.89
CA PRO A 445 8.17 -11.42 -12.38
C PRO A 445 9.37 -12.11 -11.73
N ILE A 446 9.24 -13.42 -11.47
CA ILE A 446 10.27 -14.22 -10.80
C ILE A 446 11.63 -14.16 -11.47
N SER A 447 11.67 -13.84 -12.77
CA SER A 447 12.93 -13.63 -13.52
C SER A 447 13.81 -12.53 -12.91
N GLU A 448 13.25 -11.58 -12.18
CA GLU A 448 14.00 -10.58 -11.43
C GLU A 448 14.91 -11.26 -10.38
N ALA A 449 14.34 -12.15 -9.55
CA ALA A 449 15.09 -12.90 -8.54
C ALA A 449 16.07 -13.91 -9.18
N GLU A 450 15.71 -14.55 -10.30
CA GLU A 450 16.58 -15.49 -11.01
C GLU A 450 17.82 -14.82 -11.57
N GLN A 451 17.68 -13.61 -12.14
CA GLN A 451 18.81 -12.81 -12.61
C GLN A 451 19.72 -12.40 -11.45
N MET A 452 19.12 -11.86 -10.36
CA MET A 452 19.86 -11.41 -9.18
C MET A 452 20.63 -12.57 -8.54
N PHE A 453 19.99 -13.74 -8.36
CA PHE A 453 20.63 -14.97 -7.89
C PHE A 453 21.82 -15.34 -8.75
N THR A 454 21.64 -15.37 -10.09
CA THR A 454 22.67 -15.76 -11.03
C THR A 454 23.88 -14.83 -10.98
N TYR A 455 23.65 -13.52 -10.92
CA TYR A 455 24.73 -12.53 -10.91
C TYR A 455 25.57 -12.62 -9.63
N ILE A 456 24.90 -12.69 -8.46
CA ILE A 456 25.61 -12.83 -7.17
C ILE A 456 26.39 -14.15 -7.12
N ARG A 457 25.81 -15.27 -7.60
CA ARG A 457 26.52 -16.57 -7.63
C ARG A 457 27.76 -16.54 -8.53
N ARG A 458 27.67 -15.92 -9.69
CA ARG A 458 28.78 -15.84 -10.65
C ARG A 458 29.93 -14.98 -10.14
N THR A 459 29.69 -14.05 -9.25
CA THR A 459 30.70 -13.20 -8.63
C THR A 459 31.24 -13.76 -7.30
N GLY A 460 30.81 -14.98 -6.91
CA GLY A 460 31.26 -15.67 -5.70
C GLY A 460 30.54 -15.28 -4.42
N GLY A 461 29.48 -14.45 -4.52
CA GLY A 461 28.66 -14.05 -3.37
C GLY A 461 27.82 -15.19 -2.79
N THR A 462 27.45 -15.05 -1.51
CA THR A 462 26.58 -15.99 -0.80
C THR A 462 25.11 -15.61 -1.05
N VAL A 463 24.40 -16.44 -1.81
CA VAL A 463 22.99 -16.23 -2.12
C VAL A 463 22.22 -17.55 -2.15
N GLN A 464 20.98 -17.52 -1.66
CA GLN A 464 19.98 -18.58 -1.84
C GLN A 464 18.72 -17.99 -2.47
N LEU A 465 17.94 -18.81 -3.18
CA LEU A 465 16.65 -18.47 -3.75
C LEU A 465 15.60 -19.48 -3.26
N VAL A 466 14.58 -18.97 -2.55
CA VAL A 466 13.39 -19.72 -2.17
C VAL A 466 12.26 -19.33 -3.11
N ARG A 467 11.63 -20.34 -3.74
CA ARG A 467 10.54 -20.16 -4.70
C ARG A 467 9.26 -20.73 -4.11
N PHE A 468 8.18 -19.94 -4.15
CA PHE A 468 6.86 -20.39 -3.74
C PHE A 468 5.98 -20.64 -4.97
N PRO A 469 5.57 -21.87 -5.23
CA PRO A 469 4.70 -22.19 -6.37
C PRO A 469 3.28 -21.64 -6.12
N ARG A 470 2.54 -21.37 -7.20
CA ARG A 470 1.12 -20.97 -7.23
C ARG A 470 0.79 -19.58 -6.67
N ASP A 471 1.55 -19.05 -5.73
CA ASP A 471 1.35 -17.71 -5.19
C ASP A 471 1.82 -16.62 -6.15
N GLY A 472 1.26 -15.41 -5.98
CA GLY A 472 1.62 -14.19 -6.68
C GLY A 472 2.31 -13.16 -5.78
N HIS A 473 2.27 -11.89 -6.19
CA HIS A 473 2.96 -10.80 -5.48
C HIS A 473 2.52 -10.64 -4.02
N GLU A 474 1.27 -10.95 -3.71
CA GLU A 474 0.70 -10.81 -2.37
C GLU A 474 0.97 -12.02 -1.44
N MET A 475 1.90 -12.91 -1.77
CA MET A 475 2.12 -14.18 -1.07
C MET A 475 2.28 -14.05 0.45
N THR A 476 2.93 -13.00 0.96
CA THR A 476 3.13 -12.79 2.41
C THR A 476 1.85 -12.33 3.12
N ARG A 477 0.87 -11.81 2.40
CA ARG A 477 -0.39 -11.25 2.91
C ARG A 477 -1.60 -12.12 2.61
N ALA A 478 -1.69 -12.65 1.40
CA ALA A 478 -2.84 -13.39 0.88
C ALA A 478 -2.49 -14.74 0.24
N GLY A 479 -1.23 -15.17 0.29
CA GLY A 479 -0.78 -16.47 -0.20
C GLY A 479 -1.28 -17.64 0.64
N GLU A 480 -0.94 -18.85 0.18
CA GLU A 480 -1.27 -20.08 0.89
C GLU A 480 -0.76 -20.01 2.35
N PRO A 481 -1.56 -20.41 3.35
CA PRO A 481 -1.17 -20.29 4.76
C PRO A 481 0.19 -20.92 5.10
N GLU A 482 0.50 -22.09 4.51
CA GLU A 482 1.78 -22.78 4.70
C GLU A 482 2.95 -21.97 4.08
N HIS A 483 2.74 -21.32 2.96
CA HIS A 483 3.74 -20.46 2.33
C HIS A 483 4.01 -19.20 3.15
N ARG A 484 2.96 -18.61 3.72
CA ARG A 484 3.09 -17.45 4.62
C ARG A 484 3.91 -17.79 5.86
N LEU A 485 3.62 -18.95 6.49
CA LEU A 485 4.41 -19.46 7.63
C LEU A 485 5.86 -19.76 7.21
N SER A 486 6.04 -20.44 6.08
CA SER A 486 7.36 -20.78 5.55
C SER A 486 8.20 -19.53 5.24
N ASN A 487 7.59 -18.48 4.70
CA ASN A 487 8.25 -17.19 4.48
C ASN A 487 8.82 -16.60 5.78
N LEU A 488 8.02 -16.56 6.85
CA LEU A 488 8.46 -16.09 8.17
C LEU A 488 9.66 -16.90 8.69
N LEU A 489 9.56 -18.23 8.61
CA LEU A 489 10.61 -19.14 9.09
C LEU A 489 11.90 -19.01 8.27
N HIS A 490 11.82 -18.88 6.94
CA HIS A 490 12.98 -18.64 6.09
C HIS A 490 13.63 -17.29 6.39
N THR A 491 12.84 -16.23 6.55
CA THR A 491 13.34 -14.89 6.85
C THR A 491 14.11 -14.87 8.16
N VAL A 492 13.50 -15.34 9.26
CA VAL A 492 14.15 -15.31 10.56
C VAL A 492 15.26 -16.35 10.66
N GLY A 493 15.09 -17.54 10.08
CA GLY A 493 16.15 -18.54 10.03
C GLY A 493 17.41 -18.09 9.29
N TRP A 494 17.23 -17.25 8.23
CA TRP A 494 18.37 -16.63 7.56
C TRP A 494 19.06 -15.58 8.44
N PHE A 495 18.30 -14.77 9.17
CA PHE A 495 18.85 -13.83 10.14
C PHE A 495 19.61 -14.57 11.26
N ASP A 496 18.98 -15.58 11.87
CA ASP A 496 19.58 -16.36 12.98
C ASP A 496 20.91 -16.99 12.58
N LYS A 497 21.02 -17.50 11.35
CA LYS A 497 22.24 -18.12 10.85
C LYS A 497 23.46 -17.21 10.91
N TYR A 498 23.28 -15.88 10.77
CA TYR A 498 24.38 -14.93 10.76
C TYR A 498 24.44 -14.05 12.00
N CYS A 499 23.31 -13.73 12.61
CA CYS A 499 23.25 -12.91 13.82
C CYS A 499 23.47 -13.72 15.11
N TYR A 500 23.19 -15.04 15.08
CA TYR A 500 23.41 -15.96 16.19
C TYR A 500 24.16 -17.23 15.71
N PRO A 501 25.40 -17.10 15.21
CA PRO A 501 26.14 -18.27 14.74
C PRO A 501 26.31 -19.25 15.91
N SER A 502 25.93 -20.52 15.71
CA SER A 502 26.20 -21.59 16.67
C SER A 502 27.71 -21.73 16.86
N SER A 503 28.16 -21.97 18.11
CA SER A 503 29.58 -22.18 18.46
C SER A 503 30.24 -23.32 17.69
N ASP A 504 29.46 -24.15 16.98
CA ASP A 504 29.95 -25.35 16.29
C ASP A 504 30.22 -25.17 14.78
N SER A 505 30.18 -23.93 14.26
CA SER A 505 30.40 -23.66 12.82
C SER A 505 31.85 -23.37 12.40
N ASN A 506 32.83 -23.62 13.28
CA ASN A 506 34.26 -23.61 12.96
C ASN A 506 34.78 -25.04 12.78
N GLY A 507 34.34 -25.68 11.69
CA GLY A 507 34.81 -26.99 11.26
C GLY A 507 34.92 -27.06 9.75
#